data_7f8a337c26c168545696712a9a240c44
#
_entry.id   7f8a337c26c168545696712a9a240c44
#
_cell.length_a   1.000
_cell.length_b   1.000
_cell.length_c   1.000
_cell.angle_alpha   90.00
_cell.angle_beta   90.00
_cell.angle_gamma   90.00
#
_symmetry.space_group_name_H-M   'P 1'
#
loop_
_entity.id
_entity.type
_entity.pdbx_description
1 polymer ?
#
loop_
_entity_poly.entity_id
_entity_poly.type
_entity_poly.pdbx_seq_one_letter_code
_entity_poly.pdbx_strand_id
1 'polypeptide(L)'
;MNAMLQPLANAEQADVFIDCISFTGKTAIVVSEAKPQTVPSNYSIPILGMLVDLKNEPAVDRTFRFLKPTNGMLAVSMPEGRKIVQTTEGIFYNQKLIGVLIFEKKAEEEEIQKQQTEEQAGNEGIANAFGKIMLPIIEHLNESVILIGMDDKVVACNAAARKLYAE
;
A
#
# COMPACT_ATOMS: atom_id res chain seq x y z
N MET A 1 -19.56 -2.19 -18.56
CA MET A 1 -18.18 -2.00 -18.08
C MET A 1 -17.45 -3.32 -17.85
N ASN A 2 -18.09 -4.33 -17.27
CA ASN A 2 -17.47 -5.65 -17.01
C ASN A 2 -16.88 -6.35 -18.26
N ALA A 3 -17.47 -6.15 -19.44
CA ALA A 3 -16.98 -6.78 -20.67
C ALA A 3 -15.55 -6.38 -21.08
N MET A 4 -15.06 -5.23 -20.60
CA MET A 4 -13.69 -4.77 -20.87
C MET A 4 -12.66 -5.31 -19.85
N LEU A 5 -13.09 -5.65 -18.63
CA LEU A 5 -12.18 -6.19 -17.60
C LEU A 5 -11.91 -7.68 -17.80
N GLN A 6 -12.84 -8.44 -18.38
CA GLN A 6 -12.69 -9.88 -18.54
C GLN A 6 -11.47 -10.28 -19.38
N PRO A 7 -11.18 -9.63 -20.54
CA PRO A 7 -9.95 -9.89 -21.28
C PRO A 7 -8.68 -9.60 -20.45
N LEU A 8 -8.69 -8.54 -19.64
CA LEU A 8 -7.58 -8.21 -18.76
C LEU A 8 -7.37 -9.26 -17.68
N ALA A 9 -8.46 -9.68 -17.02
CA ALA A 9 -8.41 -10.73 -16.00
C ALA A 9 -7.84 -12.05 -16.55
N ASN A 10 -8.22 -12.43 -17.77
CA ASN A 10 -7.69 -13.63 -18.40
C ASN A 10 -6.23 -13.49 -18.84
N ALA A 11 -5.86 -12.34 -19.42
CA ALA A 11 -4.49 -12.08 -19.89
C ALA A 11 -3.51 -12.00 -18.73
N GLU A 12 -3.86 -11.30 -17.66
CA GLU A 12 -3.03 -11.14 -16.47
C GLU A 12 -3.11 -12.32 -15.49
N GLN A 13 -4.08 -13.25 -15.69
CA GLN A 13 -4.35 -14.34 -14.76
C GLN A 13 -4.57 -13.82 -13.32
N ALA A 14 -5.36 -12.76 -13.21
CA ALA A 14 -5.60 -12.01 -11.99
C ALA A 14 -7.08 -11.70 -11.80
N ASP A 15 -7.52 -11.55 -10.56
CA ASP A 15 -8.76 -10.85 -10.27
C ASP A 15 -8.56 -9.37 -10.59
N VAL A 16 -9.52 -8.75 -11.27
CA VAL A 16 -9.45 -7.36 -11.72
C VAL A 16 -10.62 -6.57 -11.18
N PHE A 17 -10.33 -5.44 -10.56
CA PHE A 17 -11.31 -4.55 -9.96
C PHE A 17 -11.14 -3.12 -10.43
N ILE A 18 -12.20 -2.34 -10.31
CA ILE A 18 -12.16 -0.89 -10.35
C ILE A 18 -12.77 -0.38 -9.06
N ASP A 19 -11.98 0.38 -8.32
CA ASP A 19 -12.40 1.04 -7.10
C ASP A 19 -12.52 2.54 -7.29
N CYS A 20 -13.59 3.11 -6.73
CA CYS A 20 -13.77 4.55 -6.63
C CYS A 20 -13.68 4.98 -5.17
N ILE A 21 -12.96 6.08 -4.90
CA ILE A 21 -12.87 6.61 -3.54
C ILE A 21 -14.23 7.15 -3.09
N SER A 22 -14.60 6.83 -1.87
CA SER A 22 -15.82 7.36 -1.25
C SER A 22 -15.69 8.86 -0.95
N PHE A 23 -16.81 9.51 -0.72
CA PHE A 23 -16.84 10.92 -0.38
C PHE A 23 -16.02 11.27 0.88
N THR A 24 -15.89 10.33 1.81
CA THR A 24 -15.11 10.52 3.05
C THR A 24 -13.60 10.45 2.83
N GLY A 25 -13.13 9.92 1.70
CA GLY A 25 -11.72 9.69 1.44
C GLY A 25 -11.07 8.57 2.27
N LYS A 26 -11.84 7.84 3.07
CA LYS A 26 -11.34 6.78 3.96
C LYS A 26 -11.63 5.36 3.45
N THR A 27 -12.63 5.24 2.60
CA THR A 27 -13.06 3.98 2.02
C THR A 27 -13.09 4.08 0.50
N ALA A 28 -12.98 2.95 -0.17
CA ALA A 28 -13.26 2.81 -1.59
C ALA A 28 -14.48 1.90 -1.78
N ILE A 29 -15.13 2.00 -2.92
CA ILE A 29 -16.21 1.13 -3.34
C ILE A 29 -15.80 0.41 -4.61
N VAL A 30 -15.98 -0.90 -4.64
CA VAL A 30 -15.76 -1.73 -5.83
C VAL A 30 -16.90 -1.46 -6.82
N VAL A 31 -16.61 -0.80 -7.94
CA VAL A 31 -17.61 -0.43 -8.95
C VAL A 31 -17.63 -1.35 -10.17
N SER A 32 -16.60 -2.18 -10.32
CA SER A 32 -16.52 -3.19 -11.37
C SER A 32 -15.60 -4.32 -10.95
N GLU A 33 -15.91 -5.55 -11.36
CA GLU A 33 -15.06 -6.71 -11.11
C GLU A 33 -15.05 -7.66 -12.32
N ALA A 34 -13.95 -8.38 -12.52
CA ALA A 34 -13.84 -9.53 -13.38
C ALA A 34 -12.89 -10.56 -12.76
N LYS A 35 -13.30 -11.82 -12.79
CA LYS A 35 -12.50 -12.95 -12.30
C LYS A 35 -11.86 -13.67 -13.47
N PRO A 36 -10.59 -14.14 -13.33
CA PRO A 36 -9.96 -14.91 -14.39
C PRO A 36 -10.73 -16.22 -14.64
N GLN A 37 -10.77 -16.64 -15.90
CA GLN A 37 -11.36 -17.93 -16.30
C GLN A 37 -10.27 -19.00 -16.51
N THR A 38 -9.00 -18.59 -16.49
CA THR A 38 -7.84 -19.43 -16.77
C THR A 38 -7.15 -19.98 -15.51
N VAL A 39 -7.37 -19.31 -14.37
CA VAL A 39 -6.85 -19.70 -13.05
C VAL A 39 -7.93 -19.48 -11.99
N PRO A 40 -7.83 -20.14 -10.82
CA PRO A 40 -8.77 -19.91 -9.73
C PRO A 40 -8.71 -18.47 -9.21
N SER A 41 -9.87 -17.84 -9.02
CA SER A 41 -10.00 -16.54 -8.37
C SER A 41 -9.60 -16.60 -6.88
N ASN A 42 -9.09 -15.50 -6.37
CA ASN A 42 -8.85 -15.32 -4.92
C ASN A 42 -10.16 -15.17 -4.13
N TYR A 43 -11.28 -14.88 -4.82
CA TYR A 43 -12.57 -14.57 -4.22
C TYR A 43 -13.61 -15.64 -4.56
N SER A 44 -14.21 -16.20 -3.53
CA SER A 44 -15.30 -17.19 -3.64
C SER A 44 -16.65 -16.56 -3.97
N ILE A 45 -16.86 -15.30 -3.55
CA ILE A 45 -18.09 -14.53 -3.78
C ILE A 45 -17.79 -13.27 -4.61
N PRO A 46 -18.81 -12.68 -5.26
CA PRO A 46 -18.68 -11.35 -5.86
C PRO A 46 -18.44 -10.27 -4.79
N ILE A 47 -17.57 -9.33 -5.10
CA ILE A 47 -17.28 -8.19 -4.21
C ILE A 47 -17.76 -6.85 -4.78
N LEU A 48 -18.44 -6.87 -5.93
CA LEU A 48 -19.04 -5.69 -6.53
C LEU A 48 -19.96 -4.96 -5.54
N GLY A 49 -19.74 -3.66 -5.35
CA GLY A 49 -20.48 -2.83 -4.40
C GLY A 49 -19.98 -2.88 -2.96
N MET A 50 -18.97 -3.71 -2.65
CA MET A 50 -18.36 -3.70 -1.32
C MET A 50 -17.62 -2.38 -1.03
N LEU A 51 -17.75 -1.94 0.21
CA LEU A 51 -16.94 -0.85 0.76
C LEU A 51 -15.69 -1.44 1.41
N VAL A 52 -14.54 -0.93 1.03
CA VAL A 52 -13.23 -1.37 1.51
C VAL A 52 -12.59 -0.21 2.28
N ASP A 53 -12.08 -0.48 3.47
CA ASP A 53 -11.30 0.51 4.22
C ASP A 53 -9.90 0.61 3.59
N LEU A 54 -9.50 1.82 3.18
CA LEU A 54 -8.21 2.06 2.54
C LEU A 54 -7.00 1.68 3.41
N LYS A 55 -7.20 1.56 4.73
CA LYS A 55 -6.16 1.04 5.63
C LYS A 55 -5.80 -0.41 5.35
N ASN A 56 -6.75 -1.19 4.82
CA ASN A 56 -6.57 -2.59 4.48
C ASN A 56 -6.11 -2.78 3.01
N GLU A 57 -6.09 -1.69 2.23
CA GLU A 57 -5.76 -1.68 0.81
C GLU A 57 -4.58 -0.71 0.53
N PRO A 58 -3.36 -1.04 0.99
CA PRO A 58 -2.24 -0.10 0.96
C PRO A 58 -1.82 0.30 -0.45
N ALA A 59 -1.92 -0.58 -1.44
CA ALA A 59 -1.61 -0.25 -2.83
C ALA A 59 -2.64 0.73 -3.42
N VAL A 60 -3.92 0.52 -3.13
CA VAL A 60 -5.03 1.38 -3.56
C VAL A 60 -4.94 2.75 -2.89
N ASP A 61 -4.74 2.79 -1.57
CA ASP A 61 -4.54 4.04 -0.80
C ASP A 61 -3.36 4.84 -1.35
N ARG A 62 -2.23 4.17 -1.62
CA ARG A 62 -1.05 4.81 -2.20
C ARG A 62 -1.34 5.43 -3.57
N THR A 63 -2.07 4.72 -4.44
CA THR A 63 -2.42 5.23 -5.77
C THR A 63 -3.37 6.42 -5.69
N PHE A 64 -4.34 6.42 -4.78
CA PHE A 64 -5.21 7.57 -4.55
C PHE A 64 -4.46 8.78 -4.02
N ARG A 65 -3.51 8.60 -3.10
CA ARG A 65 -2.77 9.71 -2.47
C ARG A 65 -1.70 10.31 -3.35
N PHE A 66 -0.94 9.45 -4.04
CA PHE A 66 0.25 9.90 -4.77
C PHE A 66 0.04 10.01 -6.28
N LEU A 67 -1.14 9.58 -6.78
CA LEU A 67 -1.47 9.59 -8.22
C LEU A 67 -0.45 8.82 -9.08
N LYS A 68 0.15 7.77 -8.50
CA LYS A 68 1.17 6.93 -9.14
C LYS A 68 0.76 5.47 -9.06
N PRO A 69 1.10 4.66 -10.07
CA PRO A 69 0.89 3.23 -10.02
C PRO A 69 1.67 2.59 -8.88
N THR A 70 1.16 1.48 -8.38
CA THR A 70 1.86 0.63 -7.41
C THR A 70 1.98 -0.75 -8.01
N ASN A 71 3.18 -1.30 -8.03
CA ASN A 71 3.47 -2.61 -8.61
C ASN A 71 3.87 -3.61 -7.53
N GLY A 72 3.24 -4.77 -7.53
CA GLY A 72 3.68 -5.93 -6.78
C GLY A 72 3.66 -5.78 -5.26
N MET A 73 2.69 -5.04 -4.68
CA MET A 73 2.59 -4.87 -3.24
C MET A 73 1.85 -6.04 -2.60
N LEU A 74 2.42 -6.63 -1.54
CA LEU A 74 1.72 -7.64 -0.74
C LEU A 74 0.55 -7.03 0.02
N ALA A 75 -0.58 -7.72 -0.03
CA ALA A 75 -1.81 -7.38 0.69
C ALA A 75 -2.53 -8.65 1.15
N VAL A 76 -3.67 -8.46 1.81
CA VAL A 76 -4.53 -9.56 2.24
C VAL A 76 -5.92 -9.32 1.65
N SER A 77 -6.40 -10.26 0.83
CA SER A 77 -7.75 -10.17 0.24
C SER A 77 -8.83 -10.19 1.32
N MET A 78 -9.83 -9.36 1.16
CA MET A 78 -10.98 -9.32 2.05
C MET A 78 -12.25 -9.75 1.30
N PRO A 79 -13.08 -10.65 1.86
CA PRO A 79 -13.04 -11.19 3.23
C PRO A 79 -12.23 -12.49 3.40
N GLU A 80 -11.64 -13.06 2.34
CA GLU A 80 -11.05 -14.41 2.36
C GLU A 80 -9.78 -14.53 3.19
N GLY A 81 -9.07 -13.44 3.46
CA GLY A 81 -7.84 -13.43 4.24
C GLY A 81 -6.64 -14.08 3.55
N ARG A 82 -6.67 -14.18 2.21
CA ARG A 82 -5.59 -14.77 1.42
C ARG A 82 -4.48 -13.76 1.15
N LYS A 83 -3.24 -14.18 1.20
CA LYS A 83 -2.11 -13.35 0.77
C LYS A 83 -2.13 -13.19 -0.73
N ILE A 84 -2.09 -11.95 -1.19
CA ILE A 84 -2.17 -11.55 -2.58
C ILE A 84 -1.07 -10.54 -2.90
N VAL A 85 -0.77 -10.42 -4.19
CA VAL A 85 0.07 -9.36 -4.74
C VAL A 85 -0.82 -8.43 -5.52
N GLN A 86 -0.86 -7.16 -5.11
CA GLN A 86 -1.63 -6.11 -5.76
C GLN A 86 -0.76 -5.29 -6.71
N THR A 87 -1.29 -5.04 -7.90
CA THR A 87 -0.79 -4.02 -8.84
C THR A 87 -1.92 -3.06 -9.13
N THR A 88 -1.66 -1.77 -9.03
CA THR A 88 -2.70 -0.75 -9.17
C THR A 88 -2.30 0.32 -10.17
N GLU A 89 -3.29 0.82 -10.94
CA GLU A 89 -3.14 1.89 -11.91
C GLU A 89 -4.26 2.91 -11.76
N GLY A 90 -3.93 4.20 -11.84
CA GLY A 90 -4.93 5.28 -11.74
C GLY A 90 -5.77 5.43 -13.01
N ILE A 91 -7.08 5.55 -12.85
CA ILE A 91 -8.00 5.88 -13.95
C ILE A 91 -8.28 7.38 -13.89
N PHE A 92 -7.89 8.10 -14.94
CA PHE A 92 -8.02 9.55 -15.02
C PHE A 92 -9.06 9.97 -16.03
N TYR A 93 -9.82 11.01 -15.69
CA TYR A 93 -10.70 11.75 -16.59
C TYR A 93 -10.48 13.24 -16.41
N ASN A 94 -10.20 13.97 -17.49
CA ASN A 94 -9.85 15.38 -17.44
C ASN A 94 -8.78 15.70 -16.37
N GLN A 95 -7.70 14.93 -16.33
CA GLN A 95 -6.59 15.03 -15.39
C GLN A 95 -6.97 14.79 -13.90
N LYS A 96 -8.19 14.37 -13.64
CA LYS A 96 -8.68 14.05 -12.31
C LYS A 96 -8.73 12.54 -12.13
N LEU A 97 -8.17 12.04 -11.05
CA LEU A 97 -8.28 10.62 -10.68
C LEU A 97 -9.74 10.34 -10.31
N ILE A 98 -10.37 9.41 -11.03
CA ILE A 98 -11.76 9.00 -10.84
C ILE A 98 -11.91 7.59 -10.30
N GLY A 99 -10.87 6.79 -10.37
CA GLY A 99 -10.85 5.43 -9.87
C GLY A 99 -9.48 4.81 -9.96
N VAL A 100 -9.33 3.61 -9.42
CA VAL A 100 -8.12 2.80 -9.47
C VAL A 100 -8.46 1.45 -10.08
N LEU A 101 -7.72 1.05 -11.11
CA LEU A 101 -7.72 -0.30 -11.65
C LEU A 101 -6.76 -1.14 -10.81
N ILE A 102 -7.22 -2.30 -10.38
CA ILE A 102 -6.53 -3.19 -9.44
C ILE A 102 -6.40 -4.57 -10.07
N PHE A 103 -5.21 -5.14 -10.01
CA PHE A 103 -4.94 -6.53 -10.36
C PHE A 103 -4.46 -7.25 -9.11
N GLU A 104 -5.08 -8.41 -8.82
CA GLU A 104 -4.74 -9.21 -7.66
C GLU A 104 -4.41 -10.63 -8.07
N LYS A 105 -3.18 -11.03 -7.79
CA LYS A 105 -2.69 -12.40 -7.98
C LYS A 105 -2.47 -13.05 -6.61
N LYS A 106 -2.63 -14.38 -6.55
CA LYS A 106 -2.22 -15.13 -5.36
C LYS A 106 -0.74 -14.91 -5.14
N ALA A 107 -0.37 -14.53 -3.92
CA ALA A 107 1.06 -14.42 -3.56
C ALA A 107 1.69 -15.81 -3.46
N GLU A 108 2.86 -15.97 -4.10
CA GLU A 108 3.68 -17.17 -3.94
C GLU A 108 4.61 -17.03 -2.74
N GLU A 109 5.05 -18.15 -2.17
CA GLU A 109 5.90 -18.13 -0.97
C GLU A 109 7.22 -17.40 -1.20
N GLU A 110 7.78 -17.48 -2.40
CA GLU A 110 9.00 -16.78 -2.78
C GLU A 110 8.84 -15.25 -2.81
N GLU A 111 7.69 -14.76 -3.29
CA GLU A 111 7.36 -13.32 -3.30
C GLU A 111 7.18 -12.79 -1.88
N ILE A 112 6.54 -13.56 -1.01
CA ILE A 112 6.35 -13.23 0.39
C ILE A 112 7.70 -13.11 1.11
N GLN A 113 8.61 -14.08 0.90
CA GLN A 113 9.94 -14.07 1.50
C GLN A 113 10.79 -12.91 0.98
N LYS A 114 10.73 -12.64 -0.32
CA LYS A 114 11.49 -11.56 -0.94
C LYS A 114 11.10 -10.19 -0.39
N GLN A 115 9.79 -9.88 -0.32
CA GLN A 115 9.34 -8.60 0.22
C GLN A 115 9.64 -8.45 1.71
N GLN A 116 9.48 -9.50 2.50
CA GLN A 116 9.87 -9.46 3.92
C GLN A 116 11.37 -9.18 4.10
N THR A 117 12.21 -9.74 3.24
CA THR A 117 13.66 -9.50 3.26
C THR A 117 13.99 -8.07 2.81
N GLU A 118 13.32 -7.56 1.77
CA GLU A 118 13.50 -6.20 1.26
C GLU A 118 13.00 -5.14 2.26
N GLU A 119 11.88 -5.38 2.94
CA GLU A 119 11.39 -4.50 4.01
C GLU A 119 12.33 -4.47 5.22
N GLN A 120 12.88 -5.62 5.63
CA GLN A 120 13.86 -5.68 6.69
C GLN A 120 15.17 -4.99 6.30
N ALA A 121 15.70 -5.27 5.12
CA ALA A 121 16.90 -4.63 4.59
C ALA A 121 16.70 -3.12 4.32
N GLY A 122 15.51 -2.73 3.84
CA GLY A 122 15.14 -1.34 3.63
C GLY A 122 15.05 -0.56 4.94
N ASN A 123 14.41 -1.13 5.96
CA ASN A 123 14.30 -0.51 7.28
C ASN A 123 15.68 -0.40 7.98
N GLU A 124 16.52 -1.43 7.91
CA GLU A 124 17.89 -1.36 8.44
C GLU A 124 18.77 -0.38 7.65
N GLY A 125 18.64 -0.35 6.31
CA GLY A 125 19.38 0.55 5.44
C GLY A 125 19.00 2.02 5.64
N ILE A 126 17.71 2.31 5.73
CA ILE A 126 17.20 3.67 5.99
C ILE A 126 17.54 4.11 7.42
N ALA A 127 17.35 3.27 8.42
CA ALA A 127 17.71 3.58 9.80
C ALA A 127 19.21 3.83 9.95
N ASN A 128 20.06 3.05 9.27
CA ASN A 128 21.51 3.21 9.29
C ASN A 128 21.99 4.47 8.52
N ALA A 129 21.43 4.73 7.32
CA ALA A 129 21.73 5.94 6.54
C ALA A 129 21.20 7.20 7.25
N PHE A 130 19.98 7.14 7.78
CA PHE A 130 19.38 8.22 8.55
C PHE A 130 20.17 8.51 9.82
N GLY A 131 20.56 7.47 10.57
CA GLY A 131 21.39 7.60 11.77
C GLY A 131 22.75 8.24 11.47
N LYS A 132 23.42 7.83 10.41
CA LYS A 132 24.74 8.34 10.04
C LYS A 132 24.75 9.79 9.54
N ILE A 133 23.69 10.22 8.87
CA ILE A 133 23.62 11.54 8.23
C ILE A 133 22.82 12.53 9.08
N MET A 134 21.66 12.13 9.55
CA MET A 134 20.72 13.06 10.22
C MET A 134 21.05 13.26 11.70
N LEU A 135 21.48 12.23 12.43
CA LEU A 135 21.82 12.38 13.86
C LEU A 135 22.88 13.46 14.11
N PRO A 136 24.01 13.51 13.38
CA PRO A 136 24.97 14.60 13.54
C PRO A 136 24.37 15.99 13.27
N ILE A 137 23.45 16.10 12.31
CA ILE A 137 22.82 17.39 11.96
C ILE A 137 21.90 17.85 13.08
N ILE A 138 20.97 16.99 13.53
CA ILE A 138 20.00 17.36 14.56
C ILE A 138 20.65 17.59 15.94
N GLU A 139 21.79 16.95 16.22
CA GLU A 139 22.49 17.10 17.49
C GLU A 139 23.01 18.53 17.71
N HIS A 140 23.27 19.28 16.64
CA HIS A 140 23.71 20.67 16.68
C HIS A 140 22.58 21.70 16.72
N LEU A 141 21.33 21.24 16.67
CA LEU A 141 20.17 22.14 16.80
C LEU A 141 19.93 22.49 18.27
N ASN A 142 19.57 23.75 18.51
CA ASN A 142 19.21 24.25 19.85
C ASN A 142 17.78 23.89 20.24
N GLU A 143 16.92 23.64 19.26
CA GLU A 143 15.56 23.20 19.45
C GLU A 143 15.51 21.71 19.79
N SER A 144 14.52 21.32 20.63
CA SER A 144 14.28 19.90 20.94
C SER A 144 13.76 19.17 19.73
N VAL A 145 14.51 18.20 19.24
CA VAL A 145 14.13 17.34 18.10
C VAL A 145 13.99 15.90 18.57
N ILE A 146 12.82 15.31 18.31
CA ILE A 146 12.54 13.91 18.55
C ILE A 146 12.12 13.29 17.21
N LEU A 147 12.75 12.19 16.84
CA LEU A 147 12.41 11.41 15.66
C LEU A 147 11.58 10.20 16.09
N ILE A 148 10.42 10.06 15.48
CA ILE A 148 9.49 8.97 15.75
C ILE A 148 9.43 8.07 14.52
N GLY A 149 9.57 6.77 14.71
CA GLY A 149 9.46 5.77 13.67
C GLY A 149 8.01 5.54 13.21
N MET A 150 7.85 4.75 12.17
CA MET A 150 6.53 4.37 11.64
C MET A 150 5.71 3.51 12.62
N ASP A 151 6.36 2.94 13.63
CA ASP A 151 5.80 2.14 14.72
C ASP A 151 5.49 2.97 15.99
N ASP A 152 5.44 4.31 15.87
CA ASP A 152 5.23 5.29 16.93
C ASP A 152 6.28 5.24 18.07
N LYS A 153 7.44 4.63 17.84
CA LYS A 153 8.56 4.61 18.79
C LYS A 153 9.56 5.70 18.51
N VAL A 154 10.15 6.21 19.58
CA VAL A 154 11.27 7.17 19.46
C VAL A 154 12.49 6.44 18.89
N VAL A 155 12.92 6.87 17.71
CA VAL A 155 14.12 6.36 17.02
C VAL A 155 15.37 7.11 17.46
N ALA A 156 15.25 8.43 17.65
CA ALA A 156 16.34 9.27 18.09
C ALA A 156 15.86 10.60 18.69
N CYS A 157 16.70 11.22 19.49
CA CYS A 157 16.48 12.59 19.97
C CYS A 157 17.83 13.31 20.15
N ASN A 158 17.83 14.63 19.99
CA ASN A 158 19.02 15.45 20.15
C ASN A 158 19.30 15.83 21.61
N ALA A 159 20.45 16.48 21.88
CA ALA A 159 20.86 16.89 23.23
C ALA A 159 19.85 17.85 23.87
N ALA A 160 19.23 18.75 23.10
CA ALA A 160 18.21 19.67 23.61
C ALA A 160 16.95 18.92 24.08
N ALA A 161 16.48 17.92 23.30
CA ALA A 161 15.36 17.08 23.70
C ALA A 161 15.69 16.24 24.94
N ARG A 162 16.86 15.62 25.00
CA ARG A 162 17.29 14.83 26.18
C ARG A 162 17.33 15.68 27.47
N LYS A 163 17.76 16.94 27.39
CA LYS A 163 17.74 17.84 28.54
C LYS A 163 16.31 18.20 28.99
N LEU A 164 15.39 18.36 28.03
CA LEU A 164 14.03 18.75 28.34
C LEU A 164 13.22 17.61 28.99
N TYR A 165 13.55 16.36 28.67
CA TYR A 165 12.79 15.17 29.12
C TYR A 165 13.57 14.32 30.14
N ALA A 166 14.73 14.79 30.65
CA ALA A 166 15.53 14.09 31.65
C ALA A 166 15.14 14.45 33.11
N GLU A 167 14.07 15.22 33.30
CA GLU A 167 13.41 15.47 34.60
C GLU A 167 12.18 14.52 34.72
#